data_9d3005bd7ed11c7070c1d78b69b70b11
#
_entry.id   9d3005bd7ed11c7070c1d78b69b70b11
#
_cell.length_a   1.000
_cell.length_b   1.000
_cell.length_c   1.000
_cell.angle_alpha   90.00
_cell.angle_beta   90.00
_cell.angle_gamma   90.00
#
_symmetry.space_group_name_H-M   'P 1'
#
loop_
_entity.id
_entity.type
_entity.pdbx_description
1 polymer ?
#
loop_
_entity_poly.entity_id
_entity_poly.type
_entity_poly.pdbx_seq_one_letter_code
_entity_poly.pdbx_strand_id
1 'polypeptide(L)' 'MLEVIHMPDYQKLYTTLFNAITDALEELECANYGTAKQRLIRAQQDTEEMYLGDAVSAS' A
#
# COMPACT_ATOMS: atom_id res chain seq x y z
N MET A 1 25.75 -13.49 10.40
CA MET A 1 25.13 -13.48 10.11
C MET A 1 24.46 -13.19 9.83
N LEU A 2 24.26 -12.99 9.79
CA LEU A 2 23.44 -13.02 9.59
C LEU A 2 22.80 -12.94 8.47
N GLU A 3 22.27 -13.69 8.36
CA GLU A 3 21.69 -13.71 7.20
C GLU A 3 20.69 -12.71 7.12
N VAL A 4 20.48 -12.16 5.98
CA VAL A 4 19.52 -11.13 5.83
C VAL A 4 18.25 -11.74 5.35
N ILE A 5 17.20 -11.58 6.13
CA ILE A 5 15.91 -12.05 5.73
C ILE A 5 15.16 -10.89 5.16
N HIS A 6 14.79 -11.01 3.91
CA HIS A 6 14.06 -9.95 3.25
C HIS A 6 12.59 -10.09 3.54
N MET A 7 12.17 -9.50 4.63
CA MET A 7 10.77 -9.52 4.98
C MET A 7 10.15 -8.20 4.61
N PRO A 8 8.89 -8.21 4.19
CA PRO A 8 8.22 -6.96 3.90
C PRO A 8 8.19 -6.08 5.14
N ASP A 9 8.23 -4.80 4.91
CA ASP A 9 8.10 -3.84 6.00
C ASP A 9 6.62 -3.68 6.28
N TYR A 10 6.11 -4.49 7.19
CA TYR A 10 4.67 -4.50 7.46
C TYR A 10 4.20 -3.19 8.06
N GLN A 11 5.04 -2.51 8.81
CA GLN A 11 4.67 -1.23 9.35
C GLN A 11 4.45 -0.22 8.24
N LYS A 12 5.32 -0.22 7.25
CA LYS A 12 5.18 0.67 6.13
C LYS A 12 3.97 0.31 5.29
N LEU A 13 3.72 -0.98 5.11
CA LEU A 13 2.54 -1.43 4.39
C LEU A 13 1.28 -0.98 5.10
N TYR A 14 1.25 -1.16 6.41
CA TYR A 14 0.10 -0.76 7.19
C TYR A 14 -0.14 0.74 7.07
N THR A 15 0.91 1.53 7.24
CA THR A 15 0.79 2.98 7.19
C THR A 15 0.31 3.44 5.82
N THR A 16 0.86 2.85 4.77
CA THR A 16 0.47 3.22 3.42
C THR A 16 -0.99 2.93 3.17
N LEU A 17 -1.44 1.74 3.58
CA LEU A 17 -2.83 1.37 3.39
C LEU A 17 -3.76 2.20 4.26
N PHE A 18 -3.38 2.43 5.51
CA PHE A 18 -4.21 3.20 6.41
C PHE A 18 -4.42 4.61 5.88
N ASN A 19 -3.33 5.23 5.44
CA ASN A 19 -3.42 6.59 4.91
C ASN A 19 -4.26 6.64 3.65
N ALA A 20 -4.14 5.62 2.80
CA ALA A 20 -4.93 5.58 1.58
C ALA A 20 -6.41 5.44 1.89
N ILE A 21 -6.73 4.64 2.90
CA ILE A 21 -8.13 4.48 3.29
C ILE A 21 -8.67 5.79 3.83
N THR A 22 -7.88 6.48 4.65
CA THR A 22 -8.30 7.77 5.18
C THR A 22 -8.58 8.75 4.05
N ASP A 23 -7.67 8.81 3.08
CA ASP A 23 -7.86 9.70 1.94
C ASP A 23 -9.10 9.33 1.15
N ALA A 24 -9.31 8.03 0.95
CA ALA A 24 -10.48 7.58 0.19
C ALA A 24 -11.77 7.94 0.92
N LEU A 25 -11.78 7.81 2.24
CA LEU A 25 -12.97 8.16 3.01
C LEU A 25 -13.28 9.65 2.87
N GLU A 26 -12.25 10.49 2.88
CA GLU A 26 -12.45 11.92 2.68
C GLU A 26 -13.03 12.21 1.31
N GLU A 27 -12.54 11.51 0.30
CA GLU A 27 -13.07 11.71 -1.05
C GLU A 27 -14.52 11.27 -1.14
N LEU A 28 -14.84 10.18 -0.45
CA LEU A 28 -16.22 9.71 -0.44
C LEU A 28 -17.15 10.73 0.21
N GLU A 29 -16.68 11.36 1.28
CA GLU A 29 -17.49 12.37 1.95
C GLU A 29 -17.74 13.56 1.04
N CYS A 30 -16.81 13.84 0.14
CA CYS A 30 -16.97 14.90 -0.83
C CYS A 30 -17.64 14.41 -2.10
N ALA A 31 -18.12 13.19 -2.12
CA ALA A 31 -18.75 12.58 -3.28
C ALA A 31 -17.83 12.46 -4.48
N ASN A 32 -16.53 12.40 -4.23
CA ASN A 32 -15.56 12.20 -5.29
C ASN A 32 -15.28 10.70 -5.44
N TYR A 33 -16.27 9.99 -5.95
CA TYR A 33 -16.21 8.54 -5.96
C TYR A 33 -15.12 7.99 -6.86
N GLY A 34 -14.92 8.62 -8.01
CA GLY A 34 -13.88 8.18 -8.92
C GLY A 34 -12.49 8.32 -8.30
N THR A 35 -12.27 9.45 -7.64
CA THR A 35 -10.98 9.69 -7.00
C THR A 35 -10.77 8.72 -5.84
N ALA A 36 -11.82 8.47 -5.06
CA ALA A 36 -11.72 7.53 -3.96
C ALA A 36 -11.33 6.15 -4.48
N LYS A 37 -11.95 5.72 -5.55
CA LYS A 37 -11.66 4.42 -6.14
C LYS A 37 -10.21 4.36 -6.61
N GLN A 38 -9.76 5.42 -7.26
CA GLN A 38 -8.40 5.45 -7.76
C GLN A 38 -7.38 5.38 -6.63
N ARG A 39 -7.66 6.08 -5.53
CA ARG A 39 -6.74 6.03 -4.39
C ARG A 39 -6.63 4.63 -3.83
N LEU A 40 -7.74 3.92 -3.75
CA LEU A 40 -7.71 2.56 -3.23
C LEU A 40 -7.00 1.61 -4.19
N ILE A 41 -7.26 1.74 -5.48
CA ILE A 41 -6.58 0.91 -6.47
C ILE A 41 -5.08 1.15 -6.42
N ARG A 42 -4.70 2.42 -6.36
CA ARG A 42 -3.29 2.76 -6.33
C ARG A 42 -2.63 2.19 -5.08
N ALA A 43 -3.34 2.27 -3.94
CA ALA A 43 -2.79 1.74 -2.71
C ALA A 43 -2.57 0.24 -2.80
N GLN A 44 -3.52 -0.46 -3.41
CA GLN A 44 -3.35 -1.90 -3.59
C GLN A 44 -2.13 -2.21 -4.45
N GLN A 45 -1.99 -1.48 -5.55
CA GLN A 45 -0.87 -1.70 -6.43
C GLN A 45 0.45 -1.39 -5.75
N ASP A 46 0.49 -0.27 -5.04
CA ASP A 46 1.72 0.14 -4.37
C ASP A 46 2.13 -0.84 -3.29
N THR A 47 1.17 -1.26 -2.47
CA THR A 47 1.50 -2.15 -1.37
C THR A 47 1.82 -3.55 -1.85
N GLU A 48 1.15 -4.00 -2.90
CA GLU A 48 1.48 -5.29 -3.46
C GLU A 48 2.90 -5.27 -4.02
N GLU A 49 3.26 -4.20 -4.68
CA GLU A 49 4.59 -4.06 -5.22
C GLU A 49 5.63 -4.01 -4.12
N MET A 50 5.32 -3.30 -3.03
CA MET A 50 6.22 -3.25 -1.89
C MET A 50 6.41 -4.64 -1.28
N TYR A 51 5.32 -5.37 -1.14
CA TYR A 51 5.39 -6.70 -0.55
C TYR A 51 6.14 -7.67 -1.46
N LEU A 52 5.78 -7.70 -2.73
CA LEU A 52 6.40 -8.61 -3.67
C LEU A 52 7.83 -8.22 -3.97
N GLY A 53 8.11 -6.93 -4.01
CA GLY A 53 9.45 -6.47 -4.24
C GLY A 53 10.40 -6.96 -3.17
N ASP A 54 9.95 -6.91 -1.92
CA ASP A 54 10.79 -7.39 -0.84
C ASP A 54 10.93 -8.90 -0.88
N ALA A 55 9.88 -9.59 -1.29
CA ALA A 55 9.87 -11.04 -1.24
C ALA A 55 10.58 -11.67 -2.42
N VAL A 56 10.57 -10.99 -3.56
CA VAL A 56 11.12 -11.57 -4.77
C VAL A 56 12.14 -10.68 -5.38
N SER A 57 12.79 -9.89 -4.61
CA SER A 57 13.70 -8.90 -5.14
C SER A 57 14.82 -9.52 -5.96
N ALA A 58 15.11 -10.76 -5.73
CA ALA A 58 16.19 -11.41 -6.42
C ALA A 58 15.79 -11.95 -7.78
N SER A 59 14.54 -11.98 -8.06
CA SER A 59 14.11 -12.60 -9.30
C SER A 59 14.44 -11.80 -10.51
#